data_8314c8e90b57e9b3c75ac1d4cbdc0df9
#
_entry.id   8314c8e90b57e9b3c75ac1d4cbdc0df9
#
_cell.length_a   1.000
_cell.length_b   1.000
_cell.length_c   1.000
_cell.angle_alpha   90.00
_cell.angle_beta   90.00
_cell.angle_gamma   90.00
#
_symmetry.space_group_name_H-M   'P 1'
#
loop_
_entity.id
_entity.type
_entity.pdbx_description
1 polymer ?
#
loop_
_entity_poly.entity_id
_entity_poly.type
_entity_poly.pdbx_seq_one_letter_code
_entity_poly.pdbx_strand_id
1 'polypeptide(L)'
;MLAKTELERYNRQMILPELGLEGQERLKVAKVLIIGAGGLGCPVLQYLTAAGVGKIGIADDDVVELSNLHRQILYNHTDIGQPKAEIASAKLAVLNPHVSFTAYHERFTSDNAISICQEYDLVMDCSDNFNTRYLVNDTCVTLGKTLIFGSILAFEGQVAVFNHQGSTNYRDLYPTPPAESMNCGEGGVIGVLPGIIGLYMANEAIKLICGIGETLAGKLMTINALNNTVLVFKIAQEKQTEIVKAETPVSSSKEIDKATLDQWLSESPDEVFLIDVREDYEHEENNMGGVNISLYELTSSLKSIPKNKKVVCYCQTGQRSKMAVQLLKEDYQGEVYGLKGGFTG
;
A
#
# COMPACT_ATOMS: atom_id res chain seq x y z
N MET A 1 -26.20 20.22 5.37
CA MET A 1 -27.48 19.51 5.12
C MET A 1 -27.46 18.90 3.73
N LEU A 2 -28.00 17.68 3.59
CA LEU A 2 -28.18 16.99 2.31
C LEU A 2 -29.43 17.48 1.58
N ALA A 3 -29.35 17.62 0.27
CA ALA A 3 -30.52 17.88 -0.57
C ALA A 3 -31.42 16.63 -0.66
N LYS A 4 -32.68 16.79 -1.06
CA LYS A 4 -33.64 15.67 -1.19
C LYS A 4 -33.10 14.58 -2.12
N THR A 5 -32.49 14.95 -3.22
CA THR A 5 -31.88 14.02 -4.19
C THR A 5 -30.64 13.27 -3.63
N GLU A 6 -29.90 13.90 -2.73
CA GLU A 6 -28.80 13.24 -2.01
C GLU A 6 -29.32 12.24 -0.98
N LEU A 7 -30.38 12.61 -0.23
CA LEU A 7 -31.04 11.71 0.71
C LEU A 7 -31.56 10.43 0.02
N GLU A 8 -32.15 10.59 -1.16
CA GLU A 8 -32.62 9.48 -1.97
C GLU A 8 -31.46 8.62 -2.49
N ARG A 9 -30.41 9.25 -3.02
CA ARG A 9 -29.23 8.60 -3.58
C ARG A 9 -28.47 7.77 -2.55
N TYR A 10 -28.24 8.35 -1.35
CA TYR A 10 -27.39 7.73 -0.33
C TYR A 10 -28.20 6.95 0.72
N ASN A 11 -29.50 6.79 0.55
CA ASN A 11 -30.37 6.15 1.54
C ASN A 11 -29.84 4.77 1.99
N ARG A 12 -29.36 3.94 1.05
CA ARG A 12 -28.87 2.59 1.36
C ARG A 12 -27.67 2.56 2.31
N GLN A 13 -26.80 3.55 2.26
CA GLN A 13 -25.68 3.62 3.19
C GLN A 13 -26.04 4.38 4.48
N MET A 14 -26.97 5.36 4.43
CA MET A 14 -27.42 6.07 5.62
C MET A 14 -28.27 5.23 6.58
N ILE A 15 -28.92 4.16 6.13
CA ILE A 15 -29.64 3.24 7.02
C ILE A 15 -28.72 2.31 7.83
N LEU A 16 -27.43 2.28 7.54
CA LEU A 16 -26.43 1.56 8.35
C LEU A 16 -26.23 2.34 9.66
N PRO A 17 -26.43 1.71 10.84
CA PRO A 17 -26.34 2.40 12.12
C PRO A 17 -24.98 3.09 12.36
N GLU A 18 -23.89 2.48 11.87
CA GLU A 18 -22.54 2.97 12.04
C GLU A 18 -22.28 4.24 11.19
N LEU A 19 -22.88 4.35 10.01
CA LEU A 19 -22.68 5.49 9.11
C LEU A 19 -23.71 6.60 9.38
N GLY A 20 -24.99 6.27 9.29
CA GLY A 20 -26.07 7.19 9.55
C GLY A 20 -26.10 8.45 8.67
N LEU A 21 -26.93 9.40 9.05
CA LEU A 21 -26.97 10.73 8.41
C LEU A 21 -25.68 11.50 8.68
N GLU A 22 -25.13 11.40 9.89
CA GLU A 22 -23.93 12.12 10.29
C GLU A 22 -22.69 11.70 9.45
N GLY A 23 -22.50 10.40 9.22
CA GLY A 23 -21.43 9.90 8.36
C GLY A 23 -21.58 10.39 6.92
N GLN A 24 -22.81 10.45 6.39
CA GLN A 24 -23.07 11.01 5.06
C GLN A 24 -22.78 12.51 4.98
N GLU A 25 -23.10 13.29 6.01
CA GLU A 25 -22.74 14.69 6.06
C GLU A 25 -21.23 14.91 6.17
N ARG A 26 -20.50 14.02 6.86
CA ARG A 26 -19.04 14.05 6.87
C ARG A 26 -18.47 13.74 5.47
N LEU A 27 -19.01 12.76 4.76
CA LEU A 27 -18.59 12.47 3.37
C LEU A 27 -18.81 13.69 2.46
N LYS A 28 -19.95 14.35 2.59
CA LYS A 28 -20.31 15.53 1.77
C LYS A 28 -19.36 16.71 1.94
N VAL A 29 -18.76 16.90 3.09
CA VAL A 29 -17.82 18.02 3.34
C VAL A 29 -16.37 17.62 3.12
N ALA A 30 -16.07 16.34 3.04
CA ALA A 30 -14.73 15.82 2.89
C ALA A 30 -14.11 16.19 1.54
N LYS A 31 -12.80 16.44 1.57
CA LYS A 31 -11.96 16.74 0.41
C LYS A 31 -10.86 15.68 0.30
N VAL A 32 -10.87 14.92 -0.77
CA VAL A 32 -9.92 13.82 -0.99
C VAL A 32 -9.10 14.07 -2.24
N LEU A 33 -7.76 13.98 -2.14
CA LEU A 33 -6.85 14.02 -3.26
C LEU A 33 -6.46 12.59 -3.65
N ILE A 34 -6.57 12.26 -4.93
CA ILE A 34 -6.16 10.98 -5.49
C ILE A 34 -5.01 11.25 -6.45
N ILE A 35 -3.84 10.67 -6.16
CA ILE A 35 -2.63 10.77 -6.96
C ILE A 35 -2.50 9.48 -7.76
N GLY A 36 -2.65 9.59 -9.08
CA GLY A 36 -2.76 8.48 -10.03
C GLY A 36 -4.22 8.10 -10.31
N ALA A 37 -4.66 8.28 -11.54
CA ALA A 37 -5.96 7.85 -12.07
C ALA A 37 -5.86 6.56 -12.91
N GLY A 38 -4.87 5.73 -12.58
CA GLY A 38 -4.61 4.44 -13.21
C GLY A 38 -5.43 3.29 -12.65
N GLY A 39 -4.85 2.09 -12.58
CA GLY A 39 -5.54 0.87 -12.16
C GLY A 39 -6.12 0.94 -10.75
N LEU A 40 -5.37 1.46 -9.77
CA LEU A 40 -5.82 1.68 -8.40
C LEU A 40 -6.78 2.87 -8.30
N GLY A 41 -6.46 3.97 -8.97
CA GLY A 41 -7.24 5.20 -8.92
C GLY A 41 -8.65 5.05 -9.50
N CYS A 42 -8.84 4.29 -10.57
CA CYS A 42 -10.15 4.09 -11.20
C CYS A 42 -11.23 3.60 -10.21
N PRO A 43 -11.07 2.47 -9.51
CA PRO A 43 -12.07 2.01 -8.54
C PRO A 43 -12.19 2.94 -7.33
N VAL A 44 -11.09 3.50 -6.82
CA VAL A 44 -11.12 4.50 -5.76
C VAL A 44 -12.01 5.68 -6.14
N LEU A 45 -11.76 6.29 -7.29
CA LEU A 45 -12.52 7.42 -7.83
C LEU A 45 -14.00 7.11 -7.98
N GLN A 46 -14.33 5.96 -8.57
CA GLN A 46 -15.72 5.55 -8.79
C GLN A 46 -16.49 5.39 -7.47
N TYR A 47 -15.91 4.69 -6.49
CA TYR A 47 -16.61 4.40 -5.24
C TYR A 47 -16.68 5.59 -4.29
N LEU A 48 -15.65 6.43 -4.21
CA LEU A 48 -15.74 7.68 -3.42
C LEU A 48 -16.73 8.68 -4.04
N THR A 49 -16.78 8.76 -5.36
CA THR A 49 -17.80 9.54 -6.08
C THR A 49 -19.20 9.00 -5.79
N ALA A 50 -19.40 7.69 -5.91
CA ALA A 50 -20.71 7.06 -5.65
C ALA A 50 -21.14 7.23 -4.19
N ALA A 51 -20.19 7.18 -3.24
CA ALA A 51 -20.44 7.40 -1.81
C ALA A 51 -20.76 8.86 -1.45
N GLY A 52 -20.46 9.83 -2.33
CA GLY A 52 -20.78 11.22 -2.13
C GLY A 52 -19.72 12.02 -1.36
N VAL A 53 -18.45 11.73 -1.57
CA VAL A 53 -17.35 12.59 -1.12
C VAL A 53 -17.45 13.94 -1.81
N GLY A 54 -17.51 15.03 -1.04
CA GLY A 54 -17.91 16.34 -1.56
C GLY A 54 -16.96 16.96 -2.57
N LYS A 55 -15.64 16.83 -2.38
CA LYS A 55 -14.62 17.32 -3.33
C LYS A 55 -13.56 16.24 -3.57
N ILE A 56 -13.28 15.93 -4.83
CA ILE A 56 -12.23 14.99 -5.23
C ILE A 56 -11.23 15.71 -6.15
N GLY A 57 -9.95 15.72 -5.74
CA GLY A 57 -8.85 16.11 -6.60
C GLY A 57 -8.28 14.89 -7.31
N ILE A 58 -7.91 15.04 -8.57
CA ILE A 58 -7.35 13.98 -9.41
C ILE A 58 -6.05 14.49 -10.02
N ALA A 59 -4.91 13.97 -9.57
CA ALA A 59 -3.59 14.34 -10.11
C ALA A 59 -3.04 13.17 -10.93
N ASP A 60 -2.92 13.36 -12.25
CA ASP A 60 -2.38 12.38 -13.19
C ASP A 60 -1.94 13.10 -14.46
N ASP A 61 -0.70 12.92 -14.89
CA ASP A 61 -0.11 13.56 -16.07
C ASP A 61 -0.18 12.71 -17.34
N ASP A 62 -0.68 11.47 -17.23
CA ASP A 62 -0.77 10.54 -18.34
C ASP A 62 -2.01 10.75 -19.23
N VAL A 63 -1.94 10.12 -20.42
CA VAL A 63 -3.10 9.92 -21.30
C VAL A 63 -3.58 8.48 -21.24
N VAL A 64 -4.83 8.27 -21.66
CA VAL A 64 -5.41 6.92 -21.75
C VAL A 64 -4.77 6.17 -22.91
N GLU A 65 -4.30 4.96 -22.67
CA GLU A 65 -3.73 4.06 -23.68
C GLU A 65 -4.53 2.77 -23.80
N LEU A 66 -4.46 2.13 -24.97
CA LEU A 66 -5.12 0.84 -25.20
C LEU A 66 -4.67 -0.23 -24.20
N SER A 67 -3.38 -0.26 -23.88
CA SER A 67 -2.75 -1.15 -22.91
C SER A 67 -3.29 -0.98 -21.47
N ASN A 68 -3.95 0.14 -21.17
CA ASN A 68 -4.51 0.42 -19.86
C ASN A 68 -5.88 -0.22 -19.63
N LEU A 69 -6.68 -0.40 -20.71
CA LEU A 69 -8.11 -0.68 -20.63
C LEU A 69 -8.47 -2.03 -19.98
N HIS A 70 -7.52 -2.97 -19.90
CA HIS A 70 -7.75 -4.25 -19.22
C HIS A 70 -7.84 -4.13 -17.67
N ARG A 71 -7.40 -2.98 -17.10
CA ARG A 71 -7.40 -2.74 -15.65
C ARG A 71 -7.88 -1.35 -15.22
N GLN A 72 -7.90 -0.36 -16.11
CA GLN A 72 -8.34 1.01 -15.84
C GLN A 72 -9.78 1.20 -16.32
N ILE A 73 -10.73 0.56 -15.62
CA ILE A 73 -12.11 0.36 -16.06
C ILE A 73 -13.00 1.62 -16.08
N LEU A 74 -12.49 2.76 -15.61
CA LEU A 74 -13.16 4.06 -15.74
C LEU A 74 -13.14 4.56 -17.19
N TYR A 75 -12.12 4.13 -17.95
CA TYR A 75 -11.92 4.55 -19.35
C TYR A 75 -12.44 3.51 -20.33
N ASN A 76 -12.66 3.95 -21.55
CA ASN A 76 -13.09 3.11 -22.65
C ASN A 76 -12.30 3.45 -23.93
N HIS A 77 -12.60 2.74 -25.02
CA HIS A 77 -11.87 2.88 -26.30
C HIS A 77 -11.93 4.29 -26.89
N THR A 78 -13.00 5.06 -26.65
CA THR A 78 -13.16 6.43 -27.17
C THR A 78 -12.33 7.45 -26.41
N ASP A 79 -11.78 7.09 -25.25
CA ASP A 79 -10.97 7.97 -24.42
C ASP A 79 -9.46 7.90 -24.75
N ILE A 80 -9.04 6.95 -25.61
CA ILE A 80 -7.63 6.76 -25.97
C ILE A 80 -7.02 8.07 -26.46
N GLY A 81 -5.85 8.43 -25.93
CA GLY A 81 -5.11 9.65 -26.23
C GLY A 81 -5.58 10.89 -25.46
N GLN A 82 -6.62 10.80 -24.64
CA GLN A 82 -7.11 11.91 -23.84
C GLN A 82 -6.51 11.90 -22.42
N PRO A 83 -6.33 13.08 -21.76
CA PRO A 83 -5.77 13.19 -20.42
C PRO A 83 -6.61 12.43 -19.38
N LYS A 84 -5.97 11.55 -18.59
CA LYS A 84 -6.67 10.71 -17.60
C LYS A 84 -7.42 11.54 -16.56
N ALA A 85 -6.78 12.55 -15.97
CA ALA A 85 -7.39 13.37 -14.92
C ALA A 85 -8.65 14.10 -15.41
N GLU A 86 -8.64 14.65 -16.61
CA GLU A 86 -9.76 15.39 -17.19
C GLU A 86 -10.93 14.47 -17.55
N ILE A 87 -10.65 13.34 -18.23
CA ILE A 87 -11.67 12.36 -18.61
C ILE A 87 -12.28 11.69 -17.38
N ALA A 88 -11.47 11.35 -16.36
CA ALA A 88 -11.98 10.83 -15.10
C ALA A 88 -12.96 11.83 -14.45
N SER A 89 -12.55 13.09 -14.33
CA SER A 89 -13.37 14.17 -13.78
C SER A 89 -14.70 14.31 -14.52
N ALA A 90 -14.68 14.36 -15.86
CA ALA A 90 -15.87 14.50 -16.68
C ALA A 90 -16.86 13.33 -16.51
N LYS A 91 -16.37 12.10 -16.53
CA LYS A 91 -17.20 10.89 -16.36
C LYS A 91 -17.80 10.78 -14.97
N LEU A 92 -17.01 11.10 -13.95
CA LEU A 92 -17.44 11.03 -12.56
C LEU A 92 -18.45 12.13 -12.19
N ALA A 93 -18.36 13.31 -12.81
CA ALA A 93 -19.38 14.36 -12.66
C ALA A 93 -20.75 13.91 -13.21
N VAL A 94 -20.77 13.08 -14.26
CA VAL A 94 -22.01 12.47 -14.76
C VAL A 94 -22.50 11.38 -13.81
N LEU A 95 -21.58 10.60 -13.21
CA LEU A 95 -21.94 9.55 -12.24
C LEU A 95 -22.60 10.16 -11.01
N ASN A 96 -22.06 11.26 -10.46
CA ASN A 96 -22.61 11.93 -9.29
C ASN A 96 -22.47 13.47 -9.38
N PRO A 97 -23.54 14.19 -9.77
CA PRO A 97 -23.48 15.64 -9.94
C PRO A 97 -23.39 16.42 -8.62
N HIS A 98 -23.46 15.75 -7.46
CA HIS A 98 -23.29 16.36 -6.15
C HIS A 98 -21.84 16.41 -5.67
N VAL A 99 -20.92 15.80 -6.41
CA VAL A 99 -19.48 15.78 -6.14
C VAL A 99 -18.77 16.79 -7.03
N SER A 100 -17.88 17.58 -6.45
CA SER A 100 -17.04 18.52 -7.20
C SER A 100 -15.67 17.92 -7.48
N PHE A 101 -15.15 18.15 -8.70
CA PHE A 101 -13.88 17.61 -9.14
C PHE A 101 -12.90 18.74 -9.48
N THR A 102 -11.61 18.50 -9.21
CA THR A 102 -10.50 19.33 -9.70
C THR A 102 -9.50 18.39 -10.37
N ALA A 103 -9.34 18.53 -11.67
CA ALA A 103 -8.35 17.78 -12.44
C ALA A 103 -7.02 18.56 -12.46
N TYR A 104 -5.93 17.88 -12.11
CA TYR A 104 -4.56 18.36 -12.24
C TYR A 104 -3.88 17.48 -13.30
N HIS A 105 -3.94 17.93 -14.57
CA HIS A 105 -3.22 17.27 -15.66
C HIS A 105 -1.79 17.78 -15.68
N GLU A 106 -1.07 17.45 -14.64
CA GLU A 106 0.33 17.81 -14.44
C GLU A 106 1.03 16.77 -13.58
N ARG A 107 2.32 16.62 -13.76
CA ARG A 107 3.13 15.71 -12.96
C ARG A 107 3.18 16.19 -11.52
N PHE A 108 2.98 15.26 -10.59
CA PHE A 108 3.13 15.53 -9.16
C PHE A 108 4.62 15.61 -8.81
N THR A 109 5.08 16.81 -8.44
CA THR A 109 6.50 17.13 -8.21
C THR A 109 6.69 17.85 -6.88
N SER A 110 7.94 18.03 -6.44
CA SER A 110 8.27 18.82 -5.24
C SER A 110 7.76 20.26 -5.29
N ASP A 111 7.61 20.83 -6.48
CA ASP A 111 7.24 22.23 -6.67
C ASP A 111 5.73 22.46 -6.45
N ASN A 112 4.89 21.45 -6.77
CA ASN A 112 3.44 21.58 -6.67
C ASN A 112 2.80 20.72 -5.54
N ALA A 113 3.52 19.75 -4.98
CA ALA A 113 3.00 18.79 -4.02
C ALA A 113 2.34 19.45 -2.80
N ILE A 114 3.02 20.41 -2.17
CA ILE A 114 2.51 21.12 -0.98
C ILE A 114 1.26 21.92 -1.34
N SER A 115 1.31 22.71 -2.42
CA SER A 115 0.18 23.56 -2.84
C SER A 115 -1.07 22.77 -3.22
N ILE A 116 -0.90 21.59 -3.81
CA ILE A 116 -2.02 20.70 -4.14
C ILE A 116 -2.54 20.02 -2.86
N CYS A 117 -1.67 19.35 -2.10
CA CYS A 117 -2.10 18.56 -0.94
C CYS A 117 -2.76 19.38 0.17
N GLN A 118 -2.37 20.63 0.39
CA GLN A 118 -2.94 21.48 1.45
C GLN A 118 -4.45 21.70 1.29
N GLU A 119 -4.98 21.66 0.06
CA GLU A 119 -6.39 21.88 -0.25
C GLU A 119 -7.32 20.70 0.15
N TYR A 120 -6.74 19.57 0.57
CA TYR A 120 -7.46 18.32 0.83
C TYR A 120 -7.26 17.84 2.27
N ASP A 121 -8.25 17.10 2.79
CA ASP A 121 -8.23 16.54 4.15
C ASP A 121 -7.50 15.19 4.19
N LEU A 122 -7.58 14.43 3.10
CA LEU A 122 -7.06 13.08 2.94
C LEU A 122 -6.37 12.94 1.59
N VAL A 123 -5.23 12.26 1.57
CA VAL A 123 -4.48 11.96 0.34
C VAL A 123 -4.47 10.45 0.11
N MET A 124 -4.68 10.04 -1.14
CA MET A 124 -4.64 8.64 -1.56
C MET A 124 -3.55 8.47 -2.63
N ASP A 125 -2.56 7.65 -2.33
CA ASP A 125 -1.49 7.30 -3.26
C ASP A 125 -1.88 6.06 -4.08
N CYS A 126 -2.25 6.31 -5.32
CA CYS A 126 -2.56 5.32 -6.34
C CYS A 126 -1.47 5.26 -7.43
N SER A 127 -0.30 5.83 -7.16
CA SER A 127 0.83 5.85 -8.10
C SER A 127 1.51 4.48 -8.20
N ASP A 128 2.22 4.27 -9.31
CA ASP A 128 2.92 3.01 -9.61
C ASP A 128 4.45 3.14 -9.55
N ASN A 129 4.97 4.28 -9.10
CA ASN A 129 6.40 4.51 -9.04
C ASN A 129 6.88 4.98 -7.66
N PHE A 130 8.08 4.58 -7.28
CA PHE A 130 8.64 4.86 -5.96
C PHE A 130 8.89 6.35 -5.71
N ASN A 131 9.33 7.11 -6.70
CA ASN A 131 9.62 8.53 -6.52
C ASN A 131 8.38 9.31 -6.08
N THR A 132 7.25 9.05 -6.73
CA THR A 132 5.97 9.65 -6.34
C THR A 132 5.54 9.20 -4.95
N ARG A 133 5.66 7.92 -4.59
CA ARG A 133 5.31 7.40 -3.27
C ARG A 133 6.05 8.10 -2.13
N TYR A 134 7.38 8.26 -2.27
CA TYR A 134 8.19 8.97 -1.27
C TYR A 134 7.82 10.44 -1.20
N LEU A 135 7.62 11.09 -2.33
CA LEU A 135 7.22 12.51 -2.38
C LEU A 135 5.85 12.72 -1.71
N VAL A 136 4.86 11.87 -2.03
CA VAL A 136 3.52 11.94 -1.42
C VAL A 136 3.60 11.73 0.08
N ASN A 137 4.33 10.70 0.54
CA ASN A 137 4.53 10.45 1.97
C ASN A 137 5.15 11.65 2.67
N ASP A 138 6.28 12.17 2.16
CA ASP A 138 7.01 13.27 2.79
C ASP A 138 6.19 14.56 2.83
N THR A 139 5.41 14.81 1.78
CA THR A 139 4.45 15.92 1.73
C THR A 139 3.36 15.74 2.79
N CYS A 140 2.78 14.53 2.91
CA CYS A 140 1.75 14.23 3.92
C CYS A 140 2.29 14.36 5.34
N VAL A 141 3.52 13.89 5.60
CA VAL A 141 4.20 14.08 6.90
C VAL A 141 4.34 15.57 7.21
N THR A 142 4.85 16.35 6.26
CA THR A 142 5.07 17.78 6.42
C THR A 142 3.77 18.55 6.72
N LEU A 143 2.67 18.17 6.06
CA LEU A 143 1.37 18.83 6.21
C LEU A 143 0.49 18.19 7.29
N GLY A 144 0.93 17.15 7.98
CA GLY A 144 0.13 16.40 8.96
C GLY A 144 -1.12 15.75 8.34
N LYS A 145 -1.06 15.33 7.06
CA LYS A 145 -2.18 14.73 6.34
C LYS A 145 -2.14 13.22 6.45
N THR A 146 -3.32 12.60 6.63
CA THR A 146 -3.45 11.15 6.53
C THR A 146 -3.26 10.70 5.09
N LEU A 147 -2.47 9.64 4.90
CA LEU A 147 -2.18 9.03 3.62
C LEU A 147 -2.74 7.60 3.57
N ILE A 148 -3.57 7.30 2.58
CA ILE A 148 -3.95 5.93 2.23
C ILE A 148 -3.05 5.49 1.07
N PHE A 149 -2.31 4.42 1.29
CA PHE A 149 -1.37 3.86 0.35
C PHE A 149 -1.91 2.56 -0.24
N GLY A 150 -1.70 2.36 -1.55
CA GLY A 150 -1.92 1.09 -2.23
C GLY A 150 -0.80 0.77 -3.19
N SER A 151 -0.46 -0.51 -3.31
CA SER A 151 0.46 -1.00 -4.33
C SER A 151 0.07 -2.38 -4.82
N ILE A 152 0.51 -2.72 -6.02
CA ILE A 152 0.23 -4.00 -6.69
C ILE A 152 1.45 -4.46 -7.48
N LEU A 153 1.64 -5.77 -7.52
CA LEU A 153 2.65 -6.43 -8.37
C LEU A 153 2.16 -7.85 -8.65
N ALA A 154 2.15 -8.27 -9.90
CA ALA A 154 1.69 -9.59 -10.34
C ALA A 154 0.32 -9.99 -9.77
N PHE A 155 0.29 -10.78 -8.74
CA PHE A 155 -0.92 -11.22 -8.01
C PHE A 155 -1.00 -10.66 -6.60
N GLU A 156 -0.02 -9.87 -6.17
CA GLU A 156 0.05 -9.34 -4.81
C GLU A 156 -0.35 -7.87 -4.74
N GLY A 157 -1.05 -7.51 -3.68
CA GLY A 157 -1.43 -6.13 -3.40
C GLY A 157 -1.25 -5.77 -1.94
N GLN A 158 -1.05 -4.50 -1.68
CA GLN A 158 -0.85 -3.95 -0.35
C GLN A 158 -1.74 -2.73 -0.14
N VAL A 159 -2.24 -2.57 1.10
CA VAL A 159 -2.96 -1.37 1.55
C VAL A 159 -2.50 -1.01 2.95
N ALA A 160 -2.26 0.27 3.19
CA ALA A 160 -1.96 0.81 4.52
C ALA A 160 -2.54 2.21 4.70
N VAL A 161 -2.70 2.61 5.96
CA VAL A 161 -3.03 3.99 6.34
C VAL A 161 -1.87 4.55 7.14
N PHE A 162 -1.27 5.62 6.64
CA PHE A 162 -0.11 6.30 7.20
C PHE A 162 -0.46 7.68 7.73
N ASN A 163 0.33 8.19 8.68
CA ASN A 163 0.20 9.52 9.28
C ASN A 163 -1.16 9.82 9.94
N HIS A 164 -1.95 8.82 10.27
CA HIS A 164 -3.23 9.03 10.93
C HIS A 164 -3.04 9.07 12.45
N GLN A 165 -3.35 10.22 13.08
CA GLN A 165 -3.29 10.40 14.54
C GLN A 165 -1.96 9.93 15.20
N GLY A 166 -0.83 10.22 14.54
CA GLY A 166 0.48 9.82 15.04
C GLY A 166 0.87 8.37 14.74
N SER A 167 0.14 7.68 13.83
CA SER A 167 0.56 6.36 13.34
C SER A 167 1.82 6.45 12.49
N THR A 168 2.35 5.29 12.12
CA THR A 168 3.52 5.16 11.23
C THR A 168 3.32 5.87 9.89
N ASN A 169 4.42 6.21 9.23
CA ASN A 169 4.47 6.71 7.86
C ASN A 169 5.10 5.69 6.90
N TYR A 170 5.11 5.98 5.61
CA TYR A 170 5.64 5.07 4.59
C TYR A 170 7.12 4.74 4.80
N ARG A 171 7.93 5.70 5.29
CA ARG A 171 9.36 5.49 5.56
C ARG A 171 9.64 4.61 6.77
N ASP A 172 8.70 4.47 7.71
CA ASP A 172 8.84 3.51 8.82
C ASP A 172 8.80 2.07 8.31
N LEU A 173 8.09 1.83 7.19
CA LEU A 173 8.04 0.51 6.53
C LEU A 173 9.13 0.36 5.46
N TYR A 174 9.39 1.42 4.68
CA TYR A 174 10.32 1.48 3.55
C TYR A 174 11.27 2.66 3.71
N PRO A 175 12.34 2.55 4.54
CA PRO A 175 13.21 3.69 4.91
C PRO A 175 13.90 4.36 3.73
N THR A 176 14.34 3.57 2.74
CA THR A 176 15.07 4.06 1.57
C THR A 176 14.44 3.56 0.27
N PRO A 177 14.42 4.39 -0.79
CA PRO A 177 14.05 3.93 -2.11
C PRO A 177 14.94 2.76 -2.56
N PRO A 178 14.41 1.76 -3.29
CA PRO A 178 15.25 0.73 -3.89
C PRO A 178 16.23 1.36 -4.89
N ALA A 179 17.47 0.83 -4.92
CA ALA A 179 18.55 1.37 -5.77
C ALA A 179 18.25 1.22 -7.28
N GLU A 180 17.49 0.19 -7.65
CA GLU A 180 16.97 -0.01 -9.00
C GLU A 180 15.45 -0.10 -8.92
N SER A 181 14.77 0.85 -9.54
CA SER A 181 13.32 0.78 -9.67
C SER A 181 12.98 -0.20 -10.80
N MET A 182 12.68 -1.45 -10.49
CA MET A 182 11.86 -2.25 -11.38
C MET A 182 10.52 -1.50 -11.50
N ASN A 183 10.28 -0.90 -12.65
CA ASN A 183 8.99 -0.29 -12.94
C ASN A 183 7.93 -1.39 -12.89
N CYS A 184 6.81 -1.14 -12.20
CA CYS A 184 5.66 -2.06 -12.18
C CYS A 184 5.18 -2.47 -13.60
N GLY A 185 5.62 -1.77 -14.64
CA GLY A 185 5.37 -2.08 -16.04
C GLY A 185 6.06 -3.34 -16.57
N GLU A 186 7.14 -3.79 -15.93
CA GLU A 186 7.90 -4.98 -16.38
C GLU A 186 7.43 -6.28 -15.71
N GLY A 187 6.80 -6.21 -14.52
CA GLY A 187 6.40 -7.37 -13.74
C GLY A 187 5.02 -7.95 -14.05
N GLY A 188 4.23 -7.30 -14.93
CA GLY A 188 2.85 -7.70 -15.20
C GLY A 188 1.91 -7.54 -13.99
N VAL A 189 0.61 -7.59 -14.22
CA VAL A 189 -0.42 -7.57 -13.18
C VAL A 189 -1.72 -8.18 -13.70
N ILE A 190 -2.37 -9.03 -12.90
CA ILE A 190 -3.72 -9.50 -13.22
C ILE A 190 -4.72 -8.34 -13.14
N GLY A 191 -5.52 -8.11 -14.19
CA GLY A 191 -6.33 -6.90 -14.33
C GLY A 191 -7.36 -6.63 -13.23
N VAL A 192 -7.79 -7.66 -12.50
CA VAL A 192 -8.74 -7.52 -11.38
C VAL A 192 -8.08 -7.04 -10.09
N LEU A 193 -6.78 -7.27 -9.89
CA LEU A 193 -6.08 -6.94 -8.65
C LEU A 193 -6.13 -5.45 -8.29
N PRO A 194 -5.88 -4.50 -9.22
CA PRO A 194 -6.05 -3.08 -8.91
C PRO A 194 -7.47 -2.74 -8.44
N GLY A 195 -8.49 -3.42 -8.98
CA GLY A 195 -9.87 -3.30 -8.53
C GLY A 195 -10.03 -3.70 -7.06
N ILE A 196 -9.53 -4.86 -6.67
CA ILE A 196 -9.59 -5.37 -5.30
C ILE A 196 -8.89 -4.38 -4.34
N ILE A 197 -7.66 -4.01 -4.64
CA ILE A 197 -6.85 -3.11 -3.78
C ILE A 197 -7.47 -1.72 -3.71
N GLY A 198 -7.88 -1.14 -4.85
CA GLY A 198 -8.52 0.18 -4.86
C GLY A 198 -9.85 0.22 -4.08
N LEU A 199 -10.61 -0.87 -4.07
CA LEU A 199 -11.81 -0.98 -3.24
C LEU A 199 -11.49 -1.00 -1.74
N TYR A 200 -10.43 -1.70 -1.32
CA TYR A 200 -9.97 -1.62 0.07
C TYR A 200 -9.49 -0.22 0.43
N MET A 201 -8.77 0.46 -0.47
CA MET A 201 -8.37 1.86 -0.26
C MET A 201 -9.59 2.80 -0.11
N ALA A 202 -10.60 2.66 -0.96
CA ALA A 202 -11.83 3.43 -0.88
C ALA A 202 -12.59 3.16 0.43
N ASN A 203 -12.63 1.90 0.87
CA ASN A 203 -13.22 1.51 2.15
C ASN A 203 -12.50 2.15 3.35
N GLU A 204 -11.16 2.18 3.33
CA GLU A 204 -10.38 2.89 4.36
C GLU A 204 -10.70 4.38 4.38
N ALA A 205 -10.82 5.03 3.20
CA ALA A 205 -11.19 6.44 3.11
C ALA A 205 -12.57 6.72 3.73
N ILE A 206 -13.57 5.89 3.43
CA ILE A 206 -14.92 6.02 3.99
C ILE A 206 -14.90 5.84 5.51
N LYS A 207 -14.19 4.82 6.02
CA LYS A 207 -14.05 4.61 7.47
C LYS A 207 -13.39 5.79 8.17
N LEU A 208 -12.31 6.32 7.62
CA LEU A 208 -11.61 7.48 8.17
C LEU A 208 -12.49 8.73 8.19
N ILE A 209 -13.16 9.03 7.09
CA ILE A 209 -14.02 10.21 6.95
C ILE A 209 -15.22 10.12 7.90
N CYS A 210 -15.86 8.96 7.94
CA CYS A 210 -17.04 8.76 8.79
C CYS A 210 -16.70 8.52 10.26
N GLY A 211 -15.45 8.16 10.58
CA GLY A 211 -15.01 7.80 11.94
C GLY A 211 -15.62 6.48 12.42
N ILE A 212 -15.73 5.48 11.54
CA ILE A 212 -16.38 4.20 11.81
C ILE A 212 -15.41 3.02 11.64
N GLY A 213 -15.69 1.94 12.36
CA GLY A 213 -14.94 0.69 12.27
C GLY A 213 -13.47 0.82 12.67
N GLU A 214 -12.69 -0.21 12.39
CA GLU A 214 -11.24 -0.22 12.57
C GLU A 214 -10.53 0.08 11.25
N THR A 215 -9.55 0.99 11.29
CA THR A 215 -8.73 1.35 10.12
C THR A 215 -7.41 0.58 10.10
N LEU A 216 -6.72 0.67 8.98
CA LEU A 216 -5.37 0.14 8.80
C LEU A 216 -4.28 1.11 9.31
N ALA A 217 -4.62 2.07 10.18
CA ALA A 217 -3.63 2.96 10.78
C ALA A 217 -2.58 2.17 11.59
N GLY A 218 -1.29 2.31 11.22
CA GLY A 218 -0.20 1.53 11.80
C GLY A 218 -0.20 0.03 11.43
N LYS A 219 -0.94 -0.34 10.40
CA LYS A 219 -1.04 -1.73 9.89
C LYS A 219 -0.78 -1.75 8.39
N LEU A 220 -0.21 -2.85 7.91
CA LEU A 220 -0.11 -3.20 6.50
C LEU A 220 -1.02 -4.40 6.23
N MET A 221 -1.95 -4.28 5.31
CA MET A 221 -2.69 -5.40 4.76
C MET A 221 -2.04 -5.85 3.46
N THR A 222 -1.80 -7.13 3.32
CA THR A 222 -1.34 -7.76 2.07
C THR A 222 -2.40 -8.73 1.57
N ILE A 223 -2.55 -8.80 0.25
CA ILE A 223 -3.51 -9.68 -0.43
C ILE A 223 -2.77 -10.41 -1.53
N ASN A 224 -2.93 -11.73 -1.59
CA ASN A 224 -2.52 -12.52 -2.74
C ASN A 224 -3.77 -13.01 -3.47
N ALA A 225 -4.00 -12.50 -4.70
CA ALA A 225 -5.18 -12.80 -5.50
C ALA A 225 -5.13 -14.20 -6.14
N LEU A 226 -3.97 -14.85 -6.17
CA LEU A 226 -3.83 -16.20 -6.73
C LEU A 226 -4.45 -17.26 -5.82
N ASN A 227 -4.24 -17.11 -4.50
CA ASN A 227 -4.72 -18.07 -3.49
C ASN A 227 -5.79 -17.49 -2.54
N ASN A 228 -6.20 -16.21 -2.74
CA ASN A 228 -7.17 -15.50 -1.90
C ASN A 228 -6.74 -15.29 -0.44
N THR A 229 -5.44 -15.23 -0.17
CA THR A 229 -4.94 -15.01 1.19
C THR A 229 -4.92 -13.51 1.50
N VAL A 230 -5.38 -13.15 2.70
CA VAL A 230 -5.31 -11.79 3.24
C VAL A 230 -4.63 -11.84 4.59
N LEU A 231 -3.56 -11.04 4.75
CA LEU A 231 -2.84 -10.92 6.02
C LEU A 231 -2.79 -9.45 6.44
N VAL A 232 -2.81 -9.20 7.74
CA VAL A 232 -2.70 -7.85 8.32
C VAL A 232 -1.57 -7.85 9.36
N PHE A 233 -0.56 -7.03 9.13
CA PHE A 233 0.61 -6.89 9.99
C PHE A 233 0.56 -5.54 10.73
N LYS A 234 1.01 -5.50 11.98
CA LYS A 234 1.31 -4.24 12.65
C LYS A 234 2.66 -3.71 12.18
N ILE A 235 2.72 -2.44 11.84
CA ILE A 235 3.97 -1.76 11.48
C ILE A 235 4.60 -1.28 12.79
N ALA A 236 5.85 -1.67 13.07
CA ALA A 236 6.58 -1.20 14.23
C ALA A 236 6.90 0.30 14.07
N GLN A 237 6.53 1.11 15.05
CA GLN A 237 6.98 2.50 15.15
C GLN A 237 8.39 2.51 15.75
N GLU A 238 9.40 2.94 15.01
CA GLU A 238 10.64 3.38 15.64
C GLU A 238 10.33 4.70 16.35
N LYS A 239 10.28 4.67 17.70
CA LYS A 239 10.18 5.91 18.49
C LYS A 239 11.39 6.77 18.14
N GLN A 240 11.17 7.95 17.56
CA GLN A 240 12.19 9.00 17.55
C GLN A 240 12.52 9.34 18.99
N THR A 241 13.54 8.70 19.52
CA THR A 241 14.13 9.06 20.80
C THR A 241 14.99 10.31 20.57
N GLU A 242 14.64 11.42 21.22
CA GLU A 242 15.54 12.55 21.43
C GLU A 242 16.92 12.01 21.82
N ILE A 243 17.95 12.60 21.22
CA ILE A 243 19.35 12.21 21.45
C ILE A 243 19.70 12.46 22.92
N VAL A 244 19.49 11.46 23.75
CA VAL A 244 20.15 11.33 25.05
C VAL A 244 21.11 10.16 24.95
N LYS A 245 22.41 10.46 24.98
CA LYS A 245 23.47 9.46 25.11
C LYS A 245 23.24 8.61 26.37
N ALA A 246 22.90 7.36 26.21
CA ALA A 246 23.25 6.28 27.14
C ALA A 246 22.95 4.92 26.51
N GLU A 247 23.90 4.06 26.61
CA GLU A 247 24.00 2.69 26.10
C GLU A 247 22.91 1.78 26.66
N THR A 248 22.23 1.04 25.80
CA THR A 248 22.02 -0.43 25.84
C THR A 248 20.95 -0.86 24.84
N PRO A 249 21.06 -2.03 24.19
CA PRO A 249 20.36 -2.38 22.95
C PRO A 249 18.96 -2.91 23.23
N VAL A 250 17.96 -2.30 22.60
CA VAL A 250 16.61 -2.87 22.52
C VAL A 250 16.42 -3.46 21.13
N SER A 251 16.35 -4.78 21.12
CA SER A 251 15.87 -5.73 20.09
C SER A 251 15.35 -5.14 18.79
N SER A 252 16.28 -4.83 17.87
CA SER A 252 16.05 -4.67 16.43
C SER A 252 15.62 -6.00 15.80
N SER A 253 14.81 -5.96 14.76
CA SER A 253 14.71 -7.10 13.83
C SER A 253 16.14 -7.49 13.44
N LYS A 254 16.56 -8.71 13.75
CA LYS A 254 17.92 -9.16 13.44
C LYS A 254 18.03 -9.26 11.91
N GLU A 255 18.61 -8.25 11.30
CA GLU A 255 18.96 -8.26 9.87
C GLU A 255 20.45 -8.59 9.75
N ILE A 256 20.80 -9.40 8.77
CA ILE A 256 22.19 -9.70 8.39
C ILE A 256 22.41 -9.29 6.94
N ASP A 257 23.63 -8.90 6.62
CA ASP A 257 24.03 -8.65 5.24
C ASP A 257 24.48 -9.96 4.54
N LYS A 258 24.65 -9.86 3.23
CA LYS A 258 25.06 -10.99 2.40
C LYS A 258 26.40 -11.59 2.85
N ALA A 259 27.37 -10.75 3.22
CA ALA A 259 28.69 -11.18 3.63
C ALA A 259 28.64 -12.04 4.91
N THR A 260 27.80 -11.64 5.88
CA THR A 260 27.54 -12.41 7.10
C THR A 260 26.88 -13.75 6.80
N LEU A 261 25.90 -13.78 5.89
CA LEU A 261 25.25 -15.02 5.47
C LEU A 261 26.27 -15.97 4.79
N ASP A 262 27.06 -15.47 3.85
CA ASP A 262 28.04 -16.24 3.12
C ASP A 262 29.11 -16.79 4.08
N GLN A 263 29.52 -16.03 5.09
CA GLN A 263 30.41 -16.49 6.14
C GLN A 263 29.78 -17.65 6.94
N TRP A 264 28.54 -17.54 7.40
CA TRP A 264 27.86 -18.59 8.15
C TRP A 264 27.67 -19.86 7.32
N LEU A 265 27.35 -19.73 6.04
CA LEU A 265 27.21 -20.88 5.14
C LEU A 265 28.54 -21.57 4.86
N SER A 266 29.67 -20.83 4.89
CA SER A 266 31.02 -21.43 4.71
C SER A 266 31.60 -22.08 5.98
N GLU A 267 31.35 -21.47 7.17
CA GLU A 267 31.91 -21.91 8.44
C GLU A 267 31.09 -23.02 9.11
N SER A 268 29.74 -22.90 9.05
CA SER A 268 28.81 -23.78 9.75
C SER A 268 27.49 -23.98 8.98
N PRO A 269 27.53 -24.59 7.79
CA PRO A 269 26.33 -24.73 6.93
C PRO A 269 25.18 -25.48 7.62
N ASP A 270 25.50 -26.44 8.47
CA ASP A 270 24.52 -27.26 9.21
C ASP A 270 23.77 -26.48 10.30
N GLU A 271 24.29 -25.33 10.72
CA GLU A 271 23.64 -24.45 11.72
C GLU A 271 22.71 -23.41 11.12
N VAL A 272 22.69 -23.24 9.80
CA VAL A 272 21.87 -22.28 9.08
C VAL A 272 20.69 -23.00 8.42
N PHE A 273 19.50 -22.40 8.52
CA PHE A 273 18.33 -22.83 7.80
C PHE A 273 17.80 -21.66 6.96
N LEU A 274 17.99 -21.76 5.66
CA LEU A 274 17.65 -20.71 4.72
C LEU A 274 16.23 -20.89 4.21
N ILE A 275 15.43 -19.83 4.26
CA ILE A 275 14.04 -19.82 3.79
C ILE A 275 13.87 -18.73 2.73
N ASP A 276 13.51 -19.14 1.51
CA ASP A 276 13.00 -18.23 0.49
C ASP A 276 11.53 -17.95 0.77
N VAL A 277 11.21 -16.70 1.08
CA VAL A 277 9.83 -16.29 1.39
C VAL A 277 9.12 -15.67 0.19
N ARG A 278 9.64 -15.92 -1.02
CA ARG A 278 9.00 -15.58 -2.28
C ARG A 278 8.01 -16.67 -2.68
N GLU A 279 7.23 -16.40 -3.73
CA GLU A 279 6.34 -17.40 -4.31
C GLU A 279 7.11 -18.51 -5.03
N ASP A 280 6.50 -19.70 -5.16
CA ASP A 280 7.10 -20.89 -5.75
C ASP A 280 7.70 -20.61 -7.14
N TYR A 281 6.99 -19.88 -8.00
CA TYR A 281 7.44 -19.55 -9.34
C TYR A 281 8.69 -18.65 -9.35
N GLU A 282 8.84 -17.73 -8.36
CA GLU A 282 10.03 -16.89 -8.21
C GLU A 282 11.23 -17.72 -7.75
N HIS A 283 10.98 -18.71 -6.89
CA HIS A 283 12.00 -19.64 -6.41
C HIS A 283 12.48 -20.59 -7.50
N GLU A 284 11.55 -21.10 -8.31
CA GLU A 284 11.87 -21.98 -9.45
C GLU A 284 12.70 -21.27 -10.53
N GLU A 285 12.42 -19.99 -10.78
CA GLU A 285 13.16 -19.20 -11.77
C GLU A 285 14.61 -18.97 -11.34
N ASN A 286 14.83 -18.57 -10.08
CA ASN A 286 16.17 -18.33 -9.54
C ASN A 286 16.11 -18.27 -8.00
N ASN A 287 17.09 -18.88 -7.29
CA ASN A 287 17.14 -18.89 -5.83
C ASN A 287 18.57 -18.99 -5.28
N MET A 288 18.72 -18.74 -3.97
CA MET A 288 19.98 -18.89 -3.24
C MET A 288 20.12 -20.25 -2.54
N GLY A 289 19.23 -21.19 -2.83
CA GLY A 289 19.09 -22.45 -2.09
C GLY A 289 18.21 -22.30 -0.85
N GLY A 290 18.14 -23.36 -0.05
CA GLY A 290 17.26 -23.46 1.11
C GLY A 290 15.88 -24.02 0.77
N VAL A 291 14.91 -23.77 1.63
CA VAL A 291 13.53 -24.23 1.46
C VAL A 291 12.66 -23.06 1.03
N ASN A 292 11.81 -23.26 0.04
CA ASN A 292 10.80 -22.27 -0.28
C ASN A 292 9.60 -22.45 0.65
N ILE A 293 9.26 -21.40 1.38
CA ILE A 293 8.05 -21.28 2.19
C ILE A 293 7.58 -19.86 1.99
N SER A 294 6.57 -19.66 1.14
CA SER A 294 6.09 -18.32 0.83
C SER A 294 5.66 -17.57 2.11
N LEU A 295 5.74 -16.25 2.07
CA LEU A 295 5.39 -15.40 3.22
C LEU A 295 4.01 -15.77 3.79
N TYR A 296 3.06 -16.16 2.92
CA TYR A 296 1.69 -16.52 3.27
C TYR A 296 1.57 -17.91 3.93
N GLU A 297 2.54 -18.79 3.72
CA GLU A 297 2.55 -20.14 4.28
C GLU A 297 3.37 -20.26 5.56
N LEU A 298 4.18 -19.25 5.92
CA LEU A 298 5.10 -19.28 7.06
C LEU A 298 4.40 -19.66 8.38
N THR A 299 3.24 -19.07 8.67
CA THR A 299 2.51 -19.34 9.93
C THR A 299 1.97 -20.76 10.00
N SER A 300 1.56 -21.32 8.86
CA SER A 300 1.10 -22.72 8.78
C SER A 300 2.25 -23.72 8.81
N SER A 301 3.45 -23.28 8.40
CA SER A 301 4.67 -24.11 8.27
C SER A 301 5.61 -24.05 9.46
N LEU A 302 5.23 -23.39 10.57
CA LEU A 302 6.07 -23.22 11.78
C LEU A 302 6.63 -24.56 12.34
N LYS A 303 5.89 -25.64 12.20
CA LYS A 303 6.31 -26.98 12.68
C LYS A 303 7.43 -27.59 11.87
N SER A 304 7.63 -27.16 10.62
CA SER A 304 8.70 -27.65 9.73
C SER A 304 9.99 -26.86 9.88
N ILE A 305 9.98 -25.72 10.57
CA ILE A 305 11.14 -24.86 10.77
C ILE A 305 11.93 -25.34 12.01
N PRO A 306 13.22 -25.72 11.87
CA PRO A 306 14.02 -26.27 12.95
C PRO A 306 14.38 -25.22 14.00
N LYS A 307 14.06 -25.47 15.28
CA LYS A 307 14.25 -24.53 16.40
C LYS A 307 15.69 -24.36 16.88
N ASN A 308 16.58 -25.24 16.46
CA ASN A 308 17.99 -25.31 16.89
C ASN A 308 18.97 -24.76 15.84
N LYS A 309 18.46 -24.08 14.82
CA LYS A 309 19.28 -23.47 13.75
C LYS A 309 19.03 -21.96 13.68
N LYS A 310 20.00 -21.24 13.09
CA LYS A 310 19.81 -19.83 12.69
C LYS A 310 18.95 -19.80 11.44
N VAL A 311 17.71 -19.37 11.58
CA VAL A 311 16.77 -19.24 10.46
C VAL A 311 17.03 -17.92 9.75
N VAL A 312 17.34 -17.97 8.46
CA VAL A 312 17.54 -16.77 7.64
C VAL A 312 16.50 -16.73 6.55
N CYS A 313 15.61 -15.72 6.61
CA CYS A 313 14.61 -15.46 5.59
C CYS A 313 15.19 -14.54 4.52
N TYR A 314 15.00 -14.86 3.24
CA TYR A 314 15.35 -13.95 2.14
C TYR A 314 14.21 -13.80 1.14
N CYS A 315 14.23 -12.69 0.41
CA CYS A 315 13.35 -12.43 -0.73
C CYS A 315 14.09 -11.56 -1.75
N GLN A 316 13.43 -11.10 -2.79
CA GLN A 316 14.05 -10.31 -3.86
C GLN A 316 14.76 -9.03 -3.35
N THR A 317 14.11 -8.26 -2.46
CA THR A 317 14.56 -6.92 -2.05
C THR A 317 14.79 -6.75 -0.54
N GLY A 318 14.64 -7.82 0.26
CA GLY A 318 14.73 -7.76 1.72
C GLY A 318 13.44 -7.41 2.45
N GLN A 319 12.38 -6.98 1.76
CA GLN A 319 11.14 -6.51 2.38
C GLN A 319 10.27 -7.66 2.92
N ARG A 320 9.97 -8.66 2.09
CA ARG A 320 9.21 -9.85 2.53
C ARG A 320 9.99 -10.62 3.60
N SER A 321 11.31 -10.65 3.54
CA SER A 321 12.15 -11.27 4.58
C SER A 321 12.05 -10.54 5.93
N LYS A 322 11.98 -9.22 5.94
CA LYS A 322 11.74 -8.43 7.15
C LYS A 322 10.36 -8.72 7.76
N MET A 323 9.32 -8.83 6.92
CA MET A 323 7.98 -9.24 7.36
C MET A 323 7.97 -10.66 7.90
N ALA A 324 8.67 -11.59 7.23
CA ALA A 324 8.82 -12.97 7.68
C ALA A 324 9.45 -13.07 9.08
N VAL A 325 10.48 -12.26 9.35
CA VAL A 325 11.10 -12.19 10.69
C VAL A 325 10.08 -11.71 11.73
N GLN A 326 9.23 -10.74 11.39
CA GLN A 326 8.20 -10.26 12.32
C GLN A 326 7.14 -11.32 12.61
N LEU A 327 6.66 -12.04 11.57
CA LEU A 327 5.71 -13.14 11.72
C LEU A 327 6.26 -14.26 12.59
N LEU A 328 7.50 -14.68 12.31
CA LEU A 328 8.12 -15.75 13.06
C LEU A 328 8.39 -15.39 14.53
N LYS A 329 8.63 -14.11 14.85
CA LYS A 329 8.86 -13.67 16.23
C LYS A 329 7.67 -13.86 17.17
N GLU A 330 6.46 -13.86 16.67
CA GLU A 330 5.25 -14.01 17.51
C GLU A 330 5.08 -15.47 17.98
N ASP A 331 5.40 -16.46 17.15
CA ASP A 331 5.09 -17.85 17.41
C ASP A 331 6.30 -18.81 17.36
N TYR A 332 7.48 -18.33 16.93
CA TYR A 332 8.69 -19.13 16.80
C TYR A 332 9.73 -18.77 17.85
N GLN A 333 10.23 -19.75 18.59
CA GLN A 333 11.17 -19.58 19.73
C GLN A 333 12.66 -19.67 19.39
N GLY A 334 13.03 -19.71 18.09
CA GLY A 334 14.40 -19.77 17.63
C GLY A 334 15.00 -18.42 17.22
N GLU A 335 16.25 -18.44 16.76
CA GLU A 335 16.90 -17.26 16.20
C GLU A 335 16.49 -17.07 14.74
N VAL A 336 15.89 -15.91 14.42
CA VAL A 336 15.42 -15.55 13.08
C VAL A 336 16.09 -14.28 12.61
N TYR A 337 16.52 -14.28 11.36
CA TYR A 337 17.21 -13.18 10.70
C TYR A 337 16.58 -12.91 9.34
N GLY A 338 16.57 -11.64 8.92
CA GLY A 338 16.20 -11.22 7.57
C GLY A 338 17.44 -10.86 6.78
N LEU A 339 17.53 -11.29 5.52
CA LEU A 339 18.60 -10.87 4.62
C LEU A 339 18.36 -9.44 4.15
N LYS A 340 19.24 -8.53 4.55
CA LYS A 340 19.20 -7.12 4.14
C LYS A 340 19.53 -6.99 2.66
N GLY A 341 18.73 -6.21 1.91
CA GLY A 341 18.89 -6.05 0.46
C GLY A 341 18.37 -7.23 -0.37
N GLY A 342 18.09 -8.38 0.25
CA GLY A 342 17.50 -9.53 -0.41
C GLY A 342 18.46 -10.29 -1.35
N PHE A 343 17.86 -10.99 -2.32
CA PHE A 343 18.54 -11.86 -3.26
C PHE A 343 19.45 -11.11 -4.26
N THR A 344 19.13 -9.88 -4.60
CA THR A 344 19.83 -9.03 -5.58
C THR A 344 20.79 -8.02 -4.96
N GLY A 345 20.91 -8.00 -3.64
CA GLY A 345 21.74 -7.04 -2.89
C GLY A 345 23.18 -7.46 -2.69
#